data_a04fa6e6e364ecb42d2da41a258b1869
#
_entry.id   a04fa6e6e364ecb42d2da41a258b1869
#
_cell.length_a   1.000
_cell.length_b   1.000
_cell.length_c   1.000
_cell.angle_alpha   90.00
_cell.angle_beta   90.00
_cell.angle_gamma   90.00
#
_symmetry.space_group_name_H-M   'P 1'
#
loop_
_entity.id
_entity.type
_entity.pdbx_description
1 polymer ?
#
loop_
_entity_poly.entity_id
_entity_poly.type
_entity_poly.pdbx_seq_one_letter_code
_entity_poly.pdbx_strand_id
1 'polypeptide(L)'
;MTPLDGALWLTRHGFHTFTADHPATRKCTGIGRAHDPVTCDKRGKHPCVAFTRAATLDERKIREWFTPGLRNPAVAVGACSGPDGTQLLVVDSDRHGAIEDLAGARGETWPATMRVWTAKGHHDYLWAPAALHLGNGLGTLQGHFDGDVRAGNAYVIGPGALHATGVVYELDDPEQPPAMAPAWLLEALVTKPTFAARRTRWQGVAQRVDGQSRSVRGLVAFVLDSPQGTRNNRLFWAACRAAEDARDGRPDARGELLGAAIEAGLDEREALATIRSAYSRTGATA
;
A
#
# COMPACT_ATOMS: atom_id res chain seq x y z
N MET A 1 10.28 18.69 -16.36
CA MET A 1 10.08 17.32 -16.92
C MET A 1 8.61 17.13 -17.22
N THR A 2 8.23 16.66 -18.43
CA THR A 2 6.84 16.31 -18.74
C THR A 2 6.45 14.97 -18.11
N PRO A 3 5.15 14.66 -17.98
CA PRO A 3 4.72 13.35 -17.46
C PRO A 3 5.26 12.15 -18.25
N LEU A 4 5.33 12.27 -19.59
CA LEU A 4 5.91 11.21 -20.43
C LEU A 4 7.42 11.09 -20.22
N ASP A 5 8.14 12.23 -20.12
CA ASP A 5 9.59 12.20 -19.87
C ASP A 5 9.89 11.54 -18.53
N GLY A 6 9.10 11.85 -17.49
CA GLY A 6 9.21 11.22 -16.18
C GLY A 6 8.96 9.72 -16.22
N ALA A 7 7.91 9.28 -16.93
CA ALA A 7 7.63 7.86 -17.12
C ALA A 7 8.77 7.13 -17.85
N LEU A 8 9.32 7.72 -18.92
CA LEU A 8 10.42 7.14 -19.66
C LEU A 8 11.73 7.13 -18.86
N TRP A 9 11.99 8.19 -18.09
CA TRP A 9 13.13 8.25 -17.20
C TRP A 9 13.07 7.10 -16.17
N LEU A 10 11.95 6.96 -15.48
CA LEU A 10 11.73 5.86 -14.53
C LEU A 10 11.96 4.48 -15.15
N THR A 11 11.37 4.26 -16.34
CA THR A 11 11.47 2.99 -17.06
C THR A 11 12.94 2.65 -17.41
N ARG A 12 13.72 3.65 -17.88
CA ARG A 12 15.14 3.49 -18.20
C ARG A 12 16.02 3.23 -16.99
N HIS A 13 15.58 3.68 -15.82
CA HIS A 13 16.26 3.43 -14.54
C HIS A 13 15.77 2.15 -13.81
N GLY A 14 15.03 1.29 -14.52
CA GLY A 14 14.62 -0.01 -14.01
C GLY A 14 13.38 0.01 -13.11
N PHE A 15 12.65 1.12 -13.06
CA PHE A 15 11.40 1.18 -12.28
C PHE A 15 10.21 0.75 -13.10
N HIS A 16 9.48 -0.26 -12.64
CA HIS A 16 8.25 -0.70 -13.27
C HIS A 16 7.19 0.40 -13.20
N THR A 17 6.93 1.00 -14.35
CA THR A 17 6.15 2.23 -14.51
C THR A 17 4.76 1.90 -15.08
N PHE A 18 3.78 2.69 -14.70
CA PHE A 18 2.42 2.64 -15.25
C PHE A 18 1.78 4.04 -15.24
N THR A 19 0.55 4.15 -15.75
CA THR A 19 -0.17 5.42 -15.80
C THR A 19 -1.19 5.56 -14.68
N ALA A 20 -1.20 6.74 -14.06
CA ALA A 20 -2.30 7.22 -13.23
C ALA A 20 -3.13 8.29 -13.98
N ASP A 21 -4.32 8.59 -13.49
CA ASP A 21 -5.14 9.67 -14.01
C ASP A 21 -4.45 11.03 -13.82
N HIS A 22 -5.02 12.06 -14.47
CA HIS A 22 -4.47 13.41 -14.41
C HIS A 22 -5.49 14.36 -13.76
N PRO A 23 -5.07 15.31 -12.90
CA PRO A 23 -6.01 16.15 -12.15
C PRO A 23 -6.84 17.10 -13.03
N ALA A 24 -6.37 17.43 -14.23
CA ALA A 24 -7.11 18.25 -15.20
C ALA A 24 -8.21 17.47 -15.94
N THR A 25 -8.31 16.14 -15.78
CA THR A 25 -9.40 15.37 -16.39
C THR A 25 -10.71 15.60 -15.65
N ARG A 26 -11.83 15.64 -16.40
CA ARG A 26 -13.17 15.89 -15.83
C ARG A 26 -13.66 14.74 -14.95
N LYS A 27 -13.09 13.54 -15.11
CA LYS A 27 -13.48 12.34 -14.37
C LYS A 27 -12.24 11.70 -13.77
N CYS A 28 -12.35 11.21 -12.54
CA CYS A 28 -11.38 10.28 -12.01
C CYS A 28 -11.51 8.96 -12.79
N THR A 29 -10.46 8.58 -13.54
CA THR A 29 -10.49 7.43 -14.44
C THR A 29 -9.85 6.19 -13.84
N GLY A 30 -9.74 6.14 -12.52
CA GLY A 30 -9.16 5.00 -11.81
C GLY A 30 -9.96 3.71 -12.03
N ILE A 31 -9.24 2.59 -12.15
CA ILE A 31 -9.85 1.27 -12.25
C ILE A 31 -10.66 1.00 -10.96
N GLY A 32 -11.93 0.68 -11.14
CA GLY A 32 -12.77 0.07 -10.12
C GLY A 32 -13.71 0.99 -9.35
N ARG A 33 -13.64 2.34 -9.46
CA ARG A 33 -14.58 3.22 -8.77
C ARG A 33 -14.85 4.48 -9.56
N ALA A 34 -16.09 4.61 -10.08
CA ALA A 34 -16.60 5.90 -10.48
C ALA A 34 -16.96 6.69 -9.20
N HIS A 35 -16.30 7.79 -8.94
CA HIS A 35 -16.62 8.70 -7.85
C HIS A 35 -16.56 10.15 -8.36
N ASP A 36 -17.15 11.05 -7.61
CA ASP A 36 -17.17 12.46 -7.97
C ASP A 36 -15.75 13.05 -7.94
N PRO A 37 -15.22 13.56 -9.07
CA PRO A 37 -13.91 14.16 -9.10
C PRO A 37 -13.83 15.48 -8.31
N VAL A 38 -14.94 16.13 -8.02
CA VAL A 38 -14.97 17.39 -7.25
C VAL A 38 -14.65 17.14 -5.78
N THR A 39 -15.15 16.03 -5.24
CA THR A 39 -14.97 15.66 -3.83
C THR A 39 -13.80 14.70 -3.61
N CYS A 40 -13.11 14.28 -4.68
CA CYS A 40 -12.01 13.33 -4.60
C CYS A 40 -10.73 14.02 -4.12
N ASP A 41 -10.24 13.61 -2.97
CA ASP A 41 -8.95 14.02 -2.38
C ASP A 41 -7.71 13.41 -3.07
N LYS A 42 -7.92 12.42 -3.97
CA LYS A 42 -6.85 11.68 -4.66
C LYS A 42 -6.81 11.90 -6.17
N ARG A 43 -7.30 13.05 -6.64
CA ARG A 43 -7.27 13.40 -8.07
C ARG A 43 -5.83 13.37 -8.61
N GLY A 44 -5.68 12.75 -9.77
CA GLY A 44 -4.36 12.59 -10.40
C GLY A 44 -3.51 11.46 -9.85
N LYS A 45 -4.06 10.64 -8.94
CA LYS A 45 -3.34 9.55 -8.28
C LYS A 45 -3.96 8.16 -8.50
N HIS A 46 -5.08 8.04 -9.23
CA HIS A 46 -5.73 6.74 -9.44
C HIS A 46 -5.07 5.96 -10.58
N PRO A 47 -4.73 4.68 -10.38
CA PRO A 47 -4.19 3.83 -11.44
C PRO A 47 -5.16 3.73 -12.62
N CYS A 48 -4.69 3.94 -13.83
CA CYS A 48 -5.47 3.73 -15.06
C CYS A 48 -5.40 2.28 -15.56
N VAL A 49 -4.53 1.48 -14.98
CA VAL A 49 -4.32 0.06 -15.30
C VAL A 49 -4.22 -0.76 -14.02
N ALA A 50 -4.44 -2.07 -14.11
CA ALA A 50 -4.19 -2.99 -12.98
C ALA A 50 -2.67 -3.09 -12.75
N PHE A 51 -2.09 -2.11 -12.08
CA PHE A 51 -0.65 -1.88 -11.98
C PHE A 51 0.14 -3.09 -11.49
N THR A 52 -0.41 -3.90 -10.60
CA THR A 52 0.23 -5.13 -10.10
C THR A 52 0.53 -6.16 -11.19
N ARG A 53 -0.08 -6.04 -12.37
CA ARG A 53 0.12 -6.93 -13.53
C ARG A 53 0.62 -6.17 -14.76
N ALA A 54 0.33 -4.88 -14.85
CA ALA A 54 0.53 -4.09 -16.05
C ALA A 54 1.76 -3.19 -16.01
N ALA A 55 2.27 -2.85 -14.81
CA ALA A 55 3.49 -2.06 -14.68
C ALA A 55 4.64 -2.70 -15.46
N THR A 56 5.42 -1.89 -16.17
CA THR A 56 6.33 -2.39 -17.20
C THR A 56 7.60 -1.57 -17.33
N LEU A 57 8.64 -2.17 -17.91
CA LEU A 57 9.88 -1.53 -18.37
C LEU A 57 9.88 -1.32 -19.90
N ASP A 58 8.79 -1.63 -20.61
CA ASP A 58 8.68 -1.46 -22.05
C ASP A 58 8.32 0.00 -22.40
N GLU A 59 9.30 0.77 -22.88
CA GLU A 59 9.11 2.17 -23.31
C GLU A 59 8.05 2.35 -24.40
N ARG A 60 7.89 1.38 -25.30
CA ARG A 60 6.86 1.44 -26.34
C ARG A 60 5.48 1.46 -25.72
N LYS A 61 5.24 0.56 -24.77
CA LYS A 61 3.97 0.48 -24.03
C LYS A 61 3.73 1.74 -23.19
N ILE A 62 4.77 2.30 -22.59
CA ILE A 62 4.68 3.59 -21.88
C ILE A 62 4.24 4.69 -22.86
N ARG A 63 4.87 4.82 -24.01
CA ARG A 63 4.48 5.82 -25.02
C ARG A 63 3.03 5.65 -25.48
N GLU A 64 2.59 4.41 -25.74
CA GLU A 64 1.21 4.10 -26.09
C GLU A 64 0.22 4.58 -25.02
N TRP A 65 0.52 4.40 -23.74
CA TRP A 65 -0.36 4.84 -22.67
C TRP A 65 -0.44 6.36 -22.50
N PHE A 66 0.60 7.09 -22.84
CA PHE A 66 0.62 8.56 -22.74
C PHE A 66 0.13 9.27 -24.01
N THR A 67 0.02 8.58 -25.15
CA THR A 67 -0.45 9.14 -26.42
C THR A 67 -1.90 9.65 -26.38
N PRO A 68 -2.88 8.95 -25.77
CA PRO A 68 -4.29 9.34 -25.85
C PRO A 68 -4.67 10.55 -24.98
N GLY A 69 -3.77 11.15 -24.21
CA GLY A 69 -4.11 12.32 -23.41
C GLY A 69 -3.39 12.44 -22.09
N LEU A 70 -3.94 13.29 -21.23
CA LEU A 70 -3.34 13.66 -19.96
C LEU A 70 -3.25 12.45 -18.98
N ARG A 71 -2.04 12.10 -18.59
CA ARG A 71 -1.71 11.04 -17.64
C ARG A 71 -0.60 11.50 -16.70
N ASN A 72 -0.57 10.93 -15.49
CA ASN A 72 0.55 11.03 -14.58
C ASN A 72 1.35 9.73 -14.57
N PRO A 73 2.68 9.79 -14.48
CA PRO A 73 3.51 8.61 -14.26
C PRO A 73 3.36 8.09 -12.83
N ALA A 74 3.38 6.79 -12.68
CA ALA A 74 3.37 6.12 -11.39
C ALA A 74 4.32 4.92 -11.39
N VAL A 75 4.86 4.59 -10.23
CA VAL A 75 5.82 3.51 -10.00
C VAL A 75 5.19 2.45 -9.13
N ALA A 76 5.21 1.21 -9.58
CA ALA A 76 4.89 0.07 -8.73
C ALA A 76 6.04 -0.18 -7.75
N VAL A 77 5.73 -0.33 -6.46
CA VAL A 77 6.71 -0.63 -5.43
C VAL A 77 6.64 -2.10 -4.99
N GLY A 78 7.61 -2.55 -4.23
CA GLY A 78 7.75 -3.96 -3.84
C GLY A 78 8.68 -4.74 -4.77
N ALA A 79 8.39 -6.01 -4.99
CA ALA A 79 9.26 -6.97 -5.68
C ALA A 79 9.44 -6.73 -7.20
N CYS A 80 8.83 -5.69 -7.76
CA CYS A 80 8.82 -5.48 -9.21
C CYS A 80 9.97 -4.63 -9.74
N SER A 81 10.85 -4.10 -8.91
CA SER A 81 11.94 -3.23 -9.38
C SER A 81 13.16 -3.35 -8.48
N GLY A 82 14.34 -3.34 -9.05
CA GLY A 82 15.57 -3.24 -8.32
C GLY A 82 16.65 -4.21 -8.76
N PRO A 83 17.88 -4.04 -8.25
CA PRO A 83 18.96 -5.01 -8.37
C PRO A 83 18.56 -6.38 -7.80
N ASP A 84 19.23 -7.43 -8.28
CA ASP A 84 18.96 -8.79 -7.82
C ASP A 84 18.94 -8.91 -6.29
N GLY A 85 17.90 -9.58 -5.77
CA GLY A 85 17.73 -9.78 -4.34
C GLY A 85 17.15 -8.58 -3.57
N THR A 86 16.73 -7.51 -4.27
CA THR A 86 16.10 -6.34 -3.66
C THR A 86 14.66 -6.13 -4.08
N GLN A 87 13.97 -5.28 -3.34
CA GLN A 87 12.64 -4.75 -3.64
C GLN A 87 12.62 -3.24 -3.40
N LEU A 88 11.78 -2.54 -4.15
CA LEU A 88 11.61 -1.11 -3.96
C LEU A 88 10.75 -0.82 -2.73
N LEU A 89 11.25 0.09 -1.90
CA LEU A 89 10.58 0.71 -0.77
C LEU A 89 10.55 2.22 -1.02
N VAL A 90 9.43 2.89 -0.76
CA VAL A 90 9.35 4.35 -0.83
C VAL A 90 8.82 4.90 0.49
N VAL A 91 9.55 5.85 1.06
CA VAL A 91 9.11 6.67 2.19
C VAL A 91 8.48 7.94 1.62
N ASP A 92 7.19 8.13 1.90
CA ASP A 92 6.39 9.28 1.47
C ASP A 92 6.25 10.24 2.65
N SER A 93 7.12 11.24 2.73
CA SER A 93 7.10 12.28 3.75
C SER A 93 6.06 13.34 3.40
N ASP A 94 5.09 13.59 4.27
CA ASP A 94 4.06 14.65 4.08
C ASP A 94 4.56 16.04 4.48
N ARG A 95 5.81 16.15 4.96
CA ARG A 95 6.51 17.39 5.33
C ARG A 95 7.98 17.29 4.95
N HIS A 96 8.57 18.44 4.52
CA HIS A 96 10.02 18.53 4.31
C HIS A 96 10.77 18.19 5.61
N GLY A 97 11.78 17.35 5.51
CA GLY A 97 12.63 16.95 6.64
C GLY A 97 11.99 15.97 7.63
N ALA A 98 10.77 15.46 7.39
CA ALA A 98 10.08 14.60 8.35
C ALA A 98 10.83 13.30 8.66
N ILE A 99 11.40 12.66 7.64
CA ILE A 99 12.15 11.41 7.84
C ILE A 99 13.55 11.66 8.40
N GLU A 100 14.19 12.78 8.04
CA GLU A 100 15.46 13.20 8.58
C GLU A 100 15.35 13.52 10.07
N ASP A 101 14.28 14.24 10.48
CA ASP A 101 13.98 14.52 11.89
C ASP A 101 13.78 13.23 12.69
N LEU A 102 13.04 12.27 12.10
CA LEU A 102 12.83 10.97 12.73
C LEU A 102 14.13 10.18 12.89
N ALA A 103 14.98 10.17 11.85
CA ALA A 103 16.31 9.54 11.91
C ALA A 103 17.18 10.22 12.99
N GLY A 104 17.25 11.55 12.99
CA GLY A 104 17.99 12.32 13.98
C GLY A 104 17.52 12.09 15.42
N ALA A 105 16.22 11.97 15.66
CA ALA A 105 15.66 11.64 16.97
C ALA A 105 16.05 10.24 17.46
N ARG A 106 16.50 9.35 16.55
CA ARG A 106 17.03 8.02 16.85
C ARG A 106 18.55 7.97 16.95
N GLY A 107 19.23 9.11 16.75
CA GLY A 107 20.68 9.17 16.66
C GLY A 107 21.24 8.63 15.35
N GLU A 108 20.41 8.52 14.32
CA GLU A 108 20.74 7.96 12.99
C GLU A 108 20.80 9.08 11.94
N THR A 109 21.49 8.81 10.84
CA THR A 109 21.54 9.70 9.68
C THR A 109 20.71 9.12 8.56
N TRP A 110 19.86 9.96 7.92
CA TRP A 110 19.16 9.54 6.71
C TRP A 110 20.11 9.45 5.53
N PRO A 111 20.11 8.37 4.75
CA PRO A 111 21.03 8.22 3.64
C PRO A 111 20.69 9.17 2.48
N ALA A 112 21.71 9.63 1.77
CA ALA A 112 21.50 10.25 0.46
C ALA A 112 20.88 9.20 -0.49
N THR A 113 19.72 9.50 -1.05
CA THR A 113 18.95 8.56 -1.87
C THR A 113 18.18 9.30 -2.95
N MET A 114 17.76 8.59 -4.00
CA MET A 114 16.86 9.15 -5.00
C MET A 114 15.62 9.76 -4.33
N ARG A 115 15.37 11.03 -4.63
CA ARG A 115 14.27 11.82 -4.06
C ARG A 115 13.42 12.45 -5.14
N VAL A 116 12.11 12.44 -4.92
CA VAL A 116 11.14 13.16 -5.75
C VAL A 116 10.37 14.14 -4.86
N TRP A 117 10.51 15.42 -5.14
CA TRP A 117 9.76 16.48 -4.47
C TRP A 117 8.29 16.40 -4.85
N THR A 118 7.41 16.52 -3.87
CA THR A 118 5.95 16.44 -4.04
C THR A 118 5.28 17.76 -3.65
N ALA A 119 3.95 17.80 -3.64
CA ALA A 119 3.22 19.01 -3.28
C ALA A 119 3.31 19.38 -1.79
N LYS A 120 3.70 18.44 -0.90
CA LYS A 120 3.77 18.66 0.55
C LYS A 120 5.16 18.38 1.11
N GLY A 121 5.82 17.36 0.64
CA GLY A 121 7.08 16.88 1.12
C GLY A 121 7.86 16.19 0.01
N HIS A 122 8.21 14.93 0.19
CA HIS A 122 9.00 14.20 -0.81
C HIS A 122 8.81 12.70 -0.69
N HIS A 123 9.10 11.99 -1.77
CA HIS A 123 9.26 10.54 -1.82
C HIS A 123 10.74 10.20 -1.83
N ASP A 124 11.21 9.43 -0.87
CA ASP A 124 12.55 8.84 -0.86
C ASP A 124 12.48 7.39 -1.31
N TYR A 125 13.21 7.06 -2.37
CA TYR A 125 13.26 5.73 -2.96
C TYR A 125 14.41 4.94 -2.37
N LEU A 126 14.16 3.74 -1.90
CA LEU A 126 15.12 2.90 -1.19
C LEU A 126 15.04 1.46 -1.68
N TRP A 127 16.17 0.76 -1.66
CA TRP A 127 16.20 -0.68 -1.83
C TRP A 127 16.11 -1.39 -0.48
N ALA A 128 15.27 -2.40 -0.39
CA ALA A 128 15.16 -3.29 0.75
C ALA A 128 15.42 -4.74 0.30
N PRO A 129 15.94 -5.64 1.15
CA PRO A 129 16.11 -7.04 0.81
C PRO A 129 14.78 -7.68 0.40
N ALA A 130 14.73 -8.37 -0.75
CA ALA A 130 13.52 -9.01 -1.28
C ALA A 130 12.96 -10.11 -0.36
N ALA A 131 13.84 -10.72 0.46
CA ALA A 131 13.45 -11.73 1.44
C ALA A 131 12.59 -11.18 2.59
N LEU A 132 12.54 -9.86 2.79
CA LEU A 132 11.72 -9.24 3.82
C LEU A 132 10.29 -9.09 3.33
N HIS A 133 9.34 -9.55 4.12
CA HIS A 133 7.92 -9.31 3.87
C HIS A 133 7.52 -7.93 4.41
N LEU A 134 7.64 -6.93 3.56
CA LEU A 134 7.23 -5.55 3.86
C LEU A 134 5.81 -5.32 3.34
N GLY A 135 4.94 -4.83 4.22
CA GLY A 135 3.60 -4.38 3.87
C GLY A 135 3.55 -2.86 3.66
N ASN A 136 2.39 -2.35 3.23
CA ASN A 136 2.12 -0.92 3.26
C ASN A 136 1.84 -0.46 4.68
N GLY A 137 2.36 0.69 5.07
CA GLY A 137 2.11 1.33 6.36
C GLY A 137 3.36 1.44 7.22
N LEU A 138 3.20 2.11 8.32
CA LEU A 138 4.27 2.64 9.15
C LEU A 138 4.84 1.64 10.18
N GLY A 139 4.23 0.46 10.35
CA GLY A 139 4.68 -0.48 11.37
C GLY A 139 4.73 0.17 12.76
N THR A 140 5.90 0.11 13.42
CA THR A 140 6.10 0.75 14.73
C THR A 140 6.32 2.27 14.65
N LEU A 141 6.44 2.84 13.44
CA LEU A 141 6.53 4.29 13.23
C LEU A 141 5.16 4.99 13.30
N GLN A 142 4.08 4.23 13.40
CA GLN A 142 2.73 4.79 13.49
C GLN A 142 2.62 5.79 14.66
N GLY A 143 2.23 7.03 14.34
CA GLY A 143 2.14 8.14 15.31
C GLY A 143 3.46 8.85 15.62
N HIS A 144 4.58 8.44 15.01
CA HIS A 144 5.90 9.04 15.17
C HIS A 144 6.47 9.64 13.90
N PHE A 145 5.83 9.41 12.77
CA PHE A 145 6.26 9.88 11.46
C PHE A 145 5.10 10.58 10.73
N ASP A 146 5.39 11.76 10.19
CA ASP A 146 4.46 12.54 9.37
C ASP A 146 4.62 12.15 7.90
N GLY A 147 3.91 11.11 7.51
CA GLY A 147 4.00 10.50 6.19
C GLY A 147 3.51 9.05 6.16
N ASP A 148 3.93 8.33 5.14
CA ASP A 148 3.57 6.92 4.93
C ASP A 148 4.76 6.13 4.37
N VAL A 149 4.68 4.81 4.41
CA VAL A 149 5.66 3.93 3.77
C VAL A 149 4.93 3.03 2.77
N ARG A 150 5.43 3.02 1.55
CA ARG A 150 4.92 2.23 0.45
C ARG A 150 5.86 1.08 0.15
N ALA A 151 5.36 -0.14 0.28
CA ALA A 151 6.05 -1.37 -0.02
C ALA A 151 5.06 -2.43 -0.52
N GLY A 152 5.51 -3.61 -0.86
CA GLY A 152 4.64 -4.70 -1.30
C GLY A 152 3.80 -4.31 -2.53
N ASN A 153 2.49 -4.49 -2.47
CA ASN A 153 1.55 -4.19 -3.56
C ASN A 153 1.06 -2.73 -3.50
N ALA A 154 1.97 -1.76 -3.46
CA ALA A 154 1.64 -0.35 -3.50
C ALA A 154 2.22 0.34 -4.73
N TYR A 155 2.00 1.63 -4.80
CA TYR A 155 2.58 2.50 -5.81
C TYR A 155 2.76 3.92 -5.25
N VAL A 156 3.58 4.69 -5.93
CA VAL A 156 3.73 6.13 -5.74
C VAL A 156 3.59 6.85 -7.08
N ILE A 157 3.21 8.11 -7.02
CA ILE A 157 3.20 8.99 -8.20
C ILE A 157 4.64 9.43 -8.46
N GLY A 158 5.06 9.36 -9.71
CA GLY A 158 6.45 9.60 -10.13
C GLY A 158 6.75 11.05 -10.55
N PRO A 159 8.02 11.33 -10.89
CA PRO A 159 8.45 12.65 -11.35
C PRO A 159 7.78 13.02 -12.68
N GLY A 160 7.58 14.33 -12.90
CA GLY A 160 6.84 14.87 -14.03
C GLY A 160 5.32 14.87 -13.85
N ALA A 161 4.79 14.24 -12.79
CA ALA A 161 3.37 14.24 -12.51
C ALA A 161 2.86 15.61 -12.05
N LEU A 162 1.64 15.95 -12.44
CA LEU A 162 0.95 17.12 -11.92
C LEU A 162 0.07 16.76 -10.73
N HIS A 163 0.27 17.43 -9.61
CA HIS A 163 -0.61 17.33 -8.46
C HIS A 163 -1.87 18.19 -8.64
N ALA A 164 -2.96 17.88 -7.94
CA ALA A 164 -4.22 18.62 -8.00
C ALA A 164 -4.10 20.10 -7.57
N THR A 165 -3.06 20.45 -6.81
CA THR A 165 -2.73 21.83 -6.41
C THR A 165 -1.94 22.61 -7.48
N GLY A 166 -1.60 21.98 -8.61
CA GLY A 166 -0.79 22.59 -9.67
C GLY A 166 0.71 22.40 -9.53
N VAL A 167 1.18 21.74 -8.47
CA VAL A 167 2.61 21.43 -8.26
C VAL A 167 3.02 20.26 -9.14
N VAL A 168 4.13 20.39 -9.85
CA VAL A 168 4.75 19.27 -10.58
C VAL A 168 5.70 18.53 -9.65
N TYR A 169 5.69 17.20 -9.71
CA TYR A 169 6.64 16.35 -8.97
C TYR A 169 8.00 16.36 -9.68
N GLU A 170 9.06 16.62 -8.96
CA GLU A 170 10.39 16.83 -9.54
C GLU A 170 11.45 15.95 -8.88
N LEU A 171 12.35 15.39 -9.69
CA LEU A 171 13.57 14.74 -9.20
C LEU A 171 14.46 15.78 -8.55
N ASP A 172 14.97 15.49 -7.36
CA ASP A 172 15.97 16.32 -6.67
C ASP A 172 17.31 16.27 -7.43
N ASP A 173 17.85 15.07 -7.56
CA ASP A 173 19.04 14.78 -8.36
C ASP A 173 18.78 13.55 -9.25
N PRO A 174 18.73 13.73 -10.58
CA PRO A 174 18.54 12.64 -11.52
C PRO A 174 19.64 11.57 -11.53
N GLU A 175 20.84 11.89 -11.03
CA GLU A 175 21.99 10.97 -10.97
C GLU A 175 22.08 10.22 -9.64
N GLN A 176 21.32 10.63 -8.62
CA GLN A 176 21.32 9.97 -7.32
C GLN A 176 20.49 8.67 -7.36
N PRO A 177 21.11 7.48 -7.23
CA PRO A 177 20.37 6.23 -7.18
C PRO A 177 19.69 6.01 -5.81
N PRO A 178 18.70 5.11 -5.74
CA PRO A 178 18.18 4.66 -4.46
C PRO A 178 19.26 4.01 -3.59
N ALA A 179 19.34 4.41 -2.34
CA ALA A 179 20.20 3.79 -1.34
C ALA A 179 19.56 2.53 -0.74
N MET A 180 20.34 1.72 -0.02
CA MET A 180 19.77 0.67 0.81
C MET A 180 19.04 1.28 2.01
N ALA A 181 17.86 0.77 2.31
CA ALA A 181 17.07 1.21 3.46
C ALA A 181 17.84 0.95 4.77
N PRO A 182 17.89 1.93 5.69
CA PRO A 182 18.54 1.77 6.98
C PRO A 182 17.96 0.60 7.79
N ALA A 183 18.80 -0.09 8.53
CA ALA A 183 18.40 -1.26 9.32
C ALA A 183 17.27 -0.93 10.30
N TRP A 184 17.35 0.22 10.99
CA TRP A 184 16.34 0.67 11.93
C TRP A 184 14.95 0.87 11.27
N LEU A 185 14.93 1.35 10.01
CA LEU A 185 13.69 1.51 9.25
C LEU A 185 13.10 0.13 8.93
N LEU A 186 13.91 -0.78 8.41
CA LEU A 186 13.47 -2.14 8.10
C LEU A 186 12.94 -2.87 9.34
N GLU A 187 13.63 -2.74 10.48
CA GLU A 187 13.17 -3.31 11.76
C GLU A 187 11.82 -2.73 12.20
N ALA A 188 11.59 -1.43 11.98
CA ALA A 188 10.32 -0.79 12.30
C ALA A 188 9.18 -1.25 11.39
N LEU A 189 9.46 -1.54 10.12
CA LEU A 189 8.49 -1.92 9.11
C LEU A 189 8.24 -3.43 9.05
N VAL A 190 9.26 -4.25 9.33
CA VAL A 190 9.07 -5.68 9.45
C VAL A 190 8.12 -5.90 10.63
N THR A 191 6.83 -5.97 10.33
CA THR A 191 5.90 -6.62 11.24
C THR A 191 6.40 -8.05 11.37
N LYS A 192 7.18 -8.32 12.43
CA LYS A 192 7.43 -9.70 12.82
C LYS A 192 6.07 -10.37 12.78
N PRO A 193 5.89 -11.48 12.07
CA PRO A 193 4.75 -12.32 12.35
C PRO A 193 4.92 -12.76 13.79
N THR A 194 4.39 -11.98 14.71
CA THR A 194 4.33 -12.33 16.13
C THR A 194 3.33 -13.44 16.31
N PHE A 195 3.56 -14.57 15.63
CA PHE A 195 2.98 -15.84 16.03
C PHE A 195 3.40 -16.16 17.48
N ALA A 196 4.57 -15.75 17.94
CA ALA A 196 5.00 -15.97 19.32
C ALA A 196 4.49 -14.86 20.28
N ALA A 197 4.59 -13.58 19.96
CA ALA A 197 4.10 -12.50 20.84
C ALA A 197 2.58 -12.33 20.76
N ARG A 198 1.92 -12.69 19.65
CA ARG A 198 0.49 -12.90 19.62
C ARG A 198 0.08 -14.11 20.49
N ARG A 199 0.83 -15.21 20.48
CA ARG A 199 0.54 -16.36 21.37
C ARG A 199 0.61 -15.98 22.84
N THR A 200 1.55 -15.18 23.31
CA THR A 200 1.66 -14.79 24.73
C THR A 200 0.63 -13.73 25.13
N ARG A 201 0.32 -12.74 24.29
CA ARG A 201 -0.72 -11.76 24.58
C ARG A 201 -2.14 -12.35 24.43
N TRP A 202 -2.32 -13.30 23.50
CA TRP A 202 -3.58 -14.01 23.32
C TRP A 202 -3.72 -15.22 24.22
N GLN A 203 -2.64 -15.83 24.72
CA GLN A 203 -2.71 -16.83 25.78
C GLN A 203 -3.24 -16.23 27.08
N GLY A 204 -2.92 -14.96 27.37
CA GLY A 204 -3.51 -14.24 28.52
C GLY A 204 -5.01 -13.94 28.36
N VAL A 205 -5.54 -13.83 27.14
CA VAL A 205 -6.96 -13.64 26.84
C VAL A 205 -7.64 -14.99 26.55
N ALA A 206 -6.93 -15.92 25.90
CA ALA A 206 -7.45 -17.27 25.58
C ALA A 206 -7.56 -18.19 26.81
N GLN A 207 -6.84 -17.92 27.91
CA GLN A 207 -7.02 -18.63 29.18
C GLN A 207 -8.33 -18.24 29.91
N ARG A 208 -9.08 -17.25 29.42
CA ARG A 208 -10.39 -16.87 29.94
C ARG A 208 -11.58 -17.25 29.07
N VAL A 209 -11.36 -17.86 27.92
CA VAL A 209 -12.45 -18.30 27.04
C VAL A 209 -12.14 -19.70 26.55
N ASP A 210 -12.55 -20.67 27.30
CA ASP A 210 -12.55 -22.08 26.91
C ASP A 210 -13.12 -22.27 25.52
N GLY A 211 -12.32 -22.83 24.60
CA GLY A 211 -12.76 -23.47 23.36
C GLY A 211 -13.39 -22.60 22.27
N GLN A 212 -13.62 -21.30 22.48
CA GLN A 212 -14.41 -20.44 21.58
C GLN A 212 -13.61 -19.58 20.57
N SER A 213 -12.29 -19.53 20.63
CA SER A 213 -11.48 -18.67 19.74
C SER A 213 -11.38 -19.16 18.28
N ARG A 214 -11.98 -20.30 17.96
CA ARG A 214 -12.18 -20.82 16.59
C ARG A 214 -13.66 -20.83 16.19
N SER A 215 -14.53 -20.20 16.93
CA SER A 215 -15.95 -20.13 16.59
C SER A 215 -16.22 -18.90 15.71
N VAL A 216 -17.23 -18.99 14.84
CA VAL A 216 -17.79 -17.86 14.08
C VAL A 216 -18.00 -16.63 14.97
N ARG A 217 -18.48 -16.84 16.21
CA ARG A 217 -18.65 -15.78 17.21
C ARG A 217 -17.36 -15.01 17.53
N GLY A 218 -16.23 -15.70 17.63
CA GLY A 218 -14.94 -15.06 17.91
C GLY A 218 -14.45 -14.19 16.73
N LEU A 219 -14.69 -14.64 15.49
CA LEU A 219 -14.38 -13.87 14.30
C LEU A 219 -15.28 -12.64 14.15
N VAL A 220 -16.57 -12.78 14.42
CA VAL A 220 -17.56 -11.69 14.45
C VAL A 220 -17.17 -10.63 15.49
N ALA A 221 -16.94 -11.03 16.73
CA ALA A 221 -16.51 -10.11 17.78
C ALA A 221 -15.21 -9.38 17.43
N PHE A 222 -14.26 -10.06 16.78
CA PHE A 222 -13.01 -9.46 16.32
C PHE A 222 -13.24 -8.37 15.26
N VAL A 223 -14.23 -8.55 14.36
CA VAL A 223 -14.57 -7.54 13.34
C VAL A 223 -15.32 -6.37 13.98
N LEU A 224 -16.29 -6.63 14.85
CA LEU A 224 -17.06 -5.60 15.56
C LEU A 224 -16.18 -4.66 16.39
N ASP A 225 -15.17 -5.20 17.07
CA ASP A 225 -14.21 -4.45 17.89
C ASP A 225 -13.10 -3.79 17.06
N SER A 226 -13.38 -3.43 15.81
CA SER A 226 -12.37 -2.87 14.90
C SER A 226 -12.27 -1.35 15.03
N PRO A 227 -11.10 -0.79 15.40
CA PRO A 227 -10.87 0.65 15.34
C PRO A 227 -11.02 1.20 13.92
N GLN A 228 -11.46 2.46 13.83
CA GLN A 228 -11.50 3.18 12.54
C GLN A 228 -10.12 3.13 11.86
N GLY A 229 -10.08 2.91 10.55
CA GLY A 229 -8.85 2.75 9.78
C GLY A 229 -8.28 1.32 9.72
N THR A 230 -8.71 0.42 10.61
CA THR A 230 -8.26 -1.00 10.58
C THR A 230 -9.35 -2.00 10.22
N ARG A 231 -10.60 -1.53 10.08
CA ARG A 231 -11.79 -2.37 9.89
C ARG A 231 -11.68 -3.33 8.72
N ASN A 232 -11.27 -2.84 7.57
CA ASN A 232 -11.15 -3.63 6.36
C ASN A 232 -10.06 -4.71 6.47
N ASN A 233 -8.91 -4.37 7.08
CA ASN A 233 -7.82 -5.33 7.33
C ASN A 233 -8.24 -6.43 8.29
N ARG A 234 -8.98 -6.09 9.35
CA ARG A 234 -9.47 -7.06 10.33
C ARG A 234 -10.54 -7.96 9.73
N LEU A 235 -11.44 -7.39 8.90
CA LEU A 235 -12.41 -8.17 8.13
C LEU A 235 -11.72 -9.15 7.19
N PHE A 236 -10.71 -8.70 6.41
CA PHE A 236 -9.97 -9.57 5.51
C PHE A 236 -9.32 -10.74 6.25
N TRP A 237 -8.68 -10.48 7.39
CA TRP A 237 -8.08 -11.53 8.21
C TRP A 237 -9.14 -12.52 8.73
N ALA A 238 -10.25 -12.03 9.28
CA ALA A 238 -11.33 -12.87 9.77
C ALA A 238 -11.94 -13.72 8.66
N ALA A 239 -12.13 -13.15 7.47
CA ALA A 239 -12.65 -13.84 6.30
C ALA A 239 -11.69 -14.93 5.78
N CYS A 240 -10.37 -14.71 5.81
CA CYS A 240 -9.39 -15.76 5.49
C CYS A 240 -9.51 -16.94 6.47
N ARG A 241 -9.67 -16.66 7.77
CA ARG A 241 -9.86 -17.73 8.77
C ARG A 241 -11.16 -18.48 8.60
N ALA A 242 -12.25 -17.77 8.32
CA ALA A 242 -13.54 -18.39 8.03
C ALA A 242 -13.47 -19.26 6.76
N ALA A 243 -12.75 -18.83 5.75
CA ALA A 243 -12.56 -19.60 4.52
C ALA A 243 -11.71 -20.87 4.74
N GLU A 244 -10.66 -20.81 5.56
CA GLU A 244 -9.89 -21.97 5.99
C GLU A 244 -10.78 -22.97 6.77
N ASP A 245 -11.59 -22.45 7.71
CA ASP A 245 -12.52 -23.26 8.49
C ASP A 245 -13.60 -23.91 7.60
N ALA A 246 -14.16 -23.19 6.63
CA ALA A 246 -15.13 -23.71 5.68
C ALA A 246 -14.55 -24.83 4.80
N ARG A 247 -13.28 -24.69 4.36
CA ARG A 247 -12.57 -25.74 3.63
C ARG A 247 -12.35 -27.00 4.47
N ASP A 248 -12.19 -26.84 5.79
CA ASP A 248 -12.06 -27.93 6.75
C ASP A 248 -13.44 -28.50 7.20
N GLY A 249 -14.54 -28.14 6.51
CA GLY A 249 -15.88 -28.63 6.75
C GLY A 249 -16.65 -27.96 7.91
N ARG A 250 -16.17 -26.80 8.38
CA ARG A 250 -16.87 -25.99 9.39
C ARG A 250 -17.92 -25.07 8.75
N PRO A 251 -18.87 -24.52 9.52
CA PRO A 251 -19.87 -23.60 9.00
C PRO A 251 -19.26 -22.39 8.31
N ASP A 252 -19.84 -22.01 7.17
CA ASP A 252 -19.47 -20.79 6.46
C ASP A 252 -19.94 -19.54 7.22
N ALA A 253 -19.02 -18.65 7.51
CA ALA A 253 -19.26 -17.44 8.30
C ALA A 253 -19.36 -16.16 7.47
N ARG A 254 -19.50 -16.26 6.13
CA ARG A 254 -19.53 -15.07 5.23
C ARG A 254 -20.63 -14.08 5.62
N GLY A 255 -21.83 -14.58 5.89
CA GLY A 255 -22.97 -13.75 6.24
C GLY A 255 -22.79 -13.00 7.56
N GLU A 256 -22.32 -13.68 8.58
CA GLU A 256 -22.07 -13.12 9.90
C GLU A 256 -20.92 -12.08 9.87
N LEU A 257 -19.87 -12.34 9.10
CA LEU A 257 -18.76 -11.39 8.92
C LEU A 257 -19.18 -10.16 8.14
N LEU A 258 -20.06 -10.31 7.15
CA LEU A 258 -20.64 -9.18 6.42
C LEU A 258 -21.47 -8.30 7.36
N GLY A 259 -22.36 -8.89 8.13
CA GLY A 259 -23.16 -8.15 9.13
C GLY A 259 -22.28 -7.40 10.12
N ALA A 260 -21.29 -8.07 10.68
CA ALA A 260 -20.35 -7.47 11.63
C ALA A 260 -19.53 -6.31 10.99
N ALA A 261 -19.14 -6.44 9.73
CA ALA A 261 -18.40 -5.40 9.04
C ALA A 261 -19.24 -4.14 8.81
N ILE A 262 -20.51 -4.30 8.43
CA ILE A 262 -21.47 -3.19 8.25
C ILE A 262 -21.74 -2.51 9.60
N GLU A 263 -21.98 -3.28 10.66
CA GLU A 263 -22.18 -2.76 12.02
C GLU A 263 -20.93 -2.02 12.54
N ALA A 264 -19.74 -2.51 12.22
CA ALA A 264 -18.48 -1.81 12.49
C ALA A 264 -18.28 -0.54 11.65
N GLY A 265 -19.17 -0.24 10.68
CA GLY A 265 -19.18 0.95 9.86
C GLY A 265 -18.34 0.86 8.58
N LEU A 266 -18.18 -0.34 7.99
CA LEU A 266 -17.72 -0.52 6.61
C LEU A 266 -18.89 -0.40 5.63
N ASP A 267 -18.60 0.13 4.44
CA ASP A 267 -19.55 0.08 3.32
C ASP A 267 -19.79 -1.38 2.90
N GLU A 268 -21.06 -1.72 2.61
CA GLU A 268 -21.45 -3.10 2.27
C GLU A 268 -20.71 -3.65 1.05
N ARG A 269 -20.51 -2.83 0.00
CA ARG A 269 -19.80 -3.23 -1.22
C ARG A 269 -18.33 -3.47 -0.94
N GLU A 270 -17.73 -2.63 -0.10
CA GLU A 270 -16.34 -2.80 0.35
C GLU A 270 -16.19 -4.08 1.15
N ALA A 271 -17.07 -4.32 2.11
CA ALA A 271 -17.07 -5.53 2.93
C ALA A 271 -17.24 -6.81 2.08
N LEU A 272 -18.19 -6.83 1.14
CA LEU A 272 -18.40 -7.94 0.21
C LEU A 272 -17.17 -8.19 -0.69
N ALA A 273 -16.54 -7.14 -1.20
CA ALA A 273 -15.33 -7.26 -2.02
C ALA A 273 -14.16 -7.86 -1.21
N THR A 274 -14.01 -7.44 0.03
CA THR A 274 -12.99 -7.91 0.95
C THR A 274 -13.19 -9.40 1.30
N ILE A 275 -14.41 -9.80 1.64
CA ILE A 275 -14.74 -11.21 1.94
C ILE A 275 -14.48 -12.08 0.70
N ARG A 276 -14.96 -11.69 -0.49
CA ARG A 276 -14.69 -12.43 -1.73
C ARG A 276 -13.20 -12.59 -2.01
N SER A 277 -12.42 -11.52 -1.84
CA SER A 277 -10.97 -11.56 -2.02
C SER A 277 -10.30 -12.55 -1.07
N ALA A 278 -10.72 -12.60 0.19
CA ALA A 278 -10.19 -13.52 1.19
C ALA A 278 -10.50 -14.99 0.84
N TYR A 279 -11.74 -15.29 0.46
CA TYR A 279 -12.16 -16.65 0.07
C TYR A 279 -11.47 -17.13 -1.21
N SER A 280 -11.35 -16.28 -2.23
CA SER A 280 -10.60 -16.59 -3.45
C SER A 280 -9.13 -16.92 -3.18
N ARG A 281 -8.51 -16.23 -2.23
CA ARG A 281 -7.10 -16.43 -1.86
C ARG A 281 -6.86 -17.76 -1.18
N THR A 282 -7.83 -18.25 -0.42
CA THR A 282 -7.72 -19.53 0.32
C THR A 282 -8.15 -20.76 -0.48
N GLY A 283 -8.60 -20.56 -1.73
CA GLY A 283 -9.07 -21.65 -2.60
C GLY A 283 -10.40 -22.26 -2.15
N ALA A 284 -11.11 -21.64 -1.23
CA ALA A 284 -12.47 -22.02 -0.88
C ALA A 284 -13.40 -21.50 -1.99
N THR A 285 -13.90 -22.42 -2.84
CA THR A 285 -14.89 -22.11 -3.88
C THR A 285 -16.18 -21.57 -3.25
N ALA A 286 -16.78 -20.61 -3.97
CA ALA A 286 -18.06 -20.02 -3.63
C ALA A 286 -19.19 -21.07 -3.64
#